data_fbef01a4cd106bd47b3eae381a917577
#
_entry.id   fbef01a4cd106bd47b3eae381a917577
#
_cell.length_a   1.000
_cell.length_b   1.000
_cell.length_c   1.000
_cell.angle_alpha   90.00
_cell.angle_beta   90.00
_cell.angle_gamma   90.00
#
_symmetry.space_group_name_H-M   'P 1'
#
loop_
_entity.id
_entity.type
_entity.pdbx_description
1 polymer ?
#
loop_
_entity_poly.entity_id
_entity_poly.type
_entity_poly.pdbx_seq_one_letter_code
_entity_poly.pdbx_strand_id
1 'polypeptide(L)'
;EEAVYVKDQSIDFCRKQALKAAMMQSAKLLNSSSFDEIEKLIKDALVLGTDNNFGHDFHKDALRRFELAARDPITTGWSQMDEICKGGLGNSELGVVVAPTGAGKSMVLVHLATQALLLGKTVVYYTLELKDTTVGQRFDCCLTKTHLGEHKQKKEEILRKIEDIEGTLIIKEYPTKSASVQTIKNHIEKLRKRGLSS
;
A
#
# COMPACT_ATOMS: atom_id res chain seq x y z
N GLU A 1 -40.03 -0.64 5.88
CA GLU A 1 -39.30 0.38 6.69
C GLU A 1 -39.03 -0.10 8.11
N GLU A 2 -39.99 -0.66 8.85
CA GLU A 2 -39.77 -1.16 10.21
C GLU A 2 -38.71 -2.27 10.32
N ALA A 3 -38.69 -3.22 9.38
CA ALA A 3 -37.71 -4.32 9.39
C ALA A 3 -36.26 -3.85 9.22
N VAL A 4 -36.04 -2.80 8.43
CA VAL A 4 -34.74 -2.18 8.24
C VAL A 4 -34.31 -1.44 9.51
N TYR A 5 -35.22 -0.68 10.12
CA TYR A 5 -34.97 0.03 11.36
C TYR A 5 -34.62 -0.93 12.54
N VAL A 6 -35.37 -2.04 12.70
CA VAL A 6 -35.08 -3.05 13.72
C VAL A 6 -33.74 -3.72 13.50
N LYS A 7 -33.36 -3.99 12.24
CA LYS A 7 -32.08 -4.56 11.89
C LYS A 7 -30.94 -3.60 12.24
N ASP A 8 -31.05 -2.31 11.88
CA ASP A 8 -30.03 -1.32 12.17
C ASP A 8 -29.83 -1.09 13.66
N GLN A 9 -30.92 -1.05 14.45
CA GLN A 9 -30.86 -0.96 15.90
C GLN A 9 -30.20 -2.19 16.53
N SER A 10 -30.51 -3.39 16.01
CA SER A 10 -29.92 -4.64 16.48
C SER A 10 -28.41 -4.69 16.20
N ILE A 11 -27.98 -4.25 15.01
CA ILE A 11 -26.56 -4.16 14.62
C ILE A 11 -25.83 -3.16 15.52
N ASP A 12 -26.41 -1.97 15.74
CA ASP A 12 -25.82 -0.95 16.61
C ASP A 12 -25.69 -1.42 18.06
N PHE A 13 -26.70 -2.15 18.57
CA PHE A 13 -26.63 -2.78 19.89
C PHE A 13 -25.50 -3.82 19.96
N CYS A 14 -25.42 -4.74 19.01
CA CYS A 14 -24.37 -5.76 18.96
C CYS A 14 -22.96 -5.12 18.88
N ARG A 15 -22.83 -4.06 18.10
CA ARG A 15 -21.59 -3.29 17.96
C ARG A 15 -21.16 -2.63 19.27
N LYS A 16 -22.10 -2.00 19.99
CA LYS A 16 -21.86 -1.41 21.31
C LYS A 16 -21.43 -2.46 22.34
N GLN A 17 -22.08 -3.63 22.34
CA GLN A 17 -21.71 -4.73 23.24
C GLN A 17 -20.32 -5.31 22.91
N ALA A 18 -20.02 -5.52 21.64
CA ALA A 18 -18.70 -6.01 21.20
C ALA A 18 -17.58 -5.02 21.57
N LEU A 19 -17.81 -3.73 21.36
CA LEU A 19 -16.85 -2.68 21.73
C LEU A 19 -16.63 -2.61 23.24
N LYS A 20 -17.71 -2.72 24.04
CA LYS A 20 -17.63 -2.78 25.50
C LYS A 20 -16.82 -4.00 25.97
N ALA A 21 -17.08 -5.17 25.40
CA ALA A 21 -16.32 -6.39 25.71
C ALA A 21 -14.84 -6.27 25.33
N ALA A 22 -14.53 -5.72 24.15
CA ALA A 22 -13.17 -5.47 23.69
C ALA A 22 -12.43 -4.51 24.61
N MET A 23 -13.06 -3.42 25.06
CA MET A 23 -12.47 -2.47 26.01
C MET A 23 -12.18 -3.12 27.37
N MET A 24 -13.11 -3.94 27.89
CA MET A 24 -12.91 -4.65 29.16
C MET A 24 -11.76 -5.66 29.06
N GLN A 25 -11.64 -6.36 27.94
CA GLN A 25 -10.56 -7.31 27.70
C GLN A 25 -9.23 -6.60 27.49
N SER A 26 -9.22 -5.50 26.74
CA SER A 26 -8.05 -4.64 26.55
C SER A 26 -7.51 -4.09 27.88
N ALA A 27 -8.40 -3.72 28.80
CA ALA A 27 -7.98 -3.27 30.15
C ALA A 27 -7.19 -4.33 30.93
N LYS A 28 -7.54 -5.62 30.74
CA LYS A 28 -6.79 -6.73 31.36
C LYS A 28 -5.41 -6.94 30.70
N LEU A 29 -5.32 -6.72 29.39
CA LEU A 29 -4.09 -6.89 28.61
C LEU A 29 -3.12 -5.71 28.77
N LEU A 30 -3.55 -4.54 29.26
CA LEU A 30 -2.69 -3.39 29.53
C LEU A 30 -1.52 -3.74 30.47
N ASN A 31 -1.76 -4.62 31.44
CA ASN A 31 -0.74 -5.05 32.40
C ASN A 31 0.32 -5.98 31.78
N SER A 32 0.04 -6.61 30.64
CA SER A 32 0.96 -7.51 29.92
C SER A 32 1.68 -6.85 28.75
N SER A 33 1.49 -5.53 28.53
CA SER A 33 2.10 -4.76 27.43
C SER A 33 1.80 -5.33 26.02
N SER A 34 0.72 -6.08 25.85
CA SER A 34 0.30 -6.69 24.57
C SER A 34 -0.47 -5.68 23.70
N PHE A 35 0.18 -4.59 23.30
CA PHE A 35 -0.48 -3.50 22.56
C PHE A 35 -1.03 -3.94 21.19
N ASP A 36 -0.39 -4.87 20.51
CA ASP A 36 -0.86 -5.38 19.22
C ASP A 36 -2.17 -6.19 19.36
N GLU A 37 -2.31 -6.95 20.45
CA GLU A 37 -3.54 -7.69 20.77
C GLU A 37 -4.67 -6.73 21.13
N ILE A 38 -4.40 -5.68 21.89
CA ILE A 38 -5.36 -4.63 22.24
C ILE A 38 -5.86 -3.94 20.98
N GLU A 39 -4.94 -3.54 20.09
CA GLU A 39 -5.27 -2.91 18.80
C GLU A 39 -6.18 -3.82 17.96
N LYS A 40 -5.86 -5.10 17.89
CA LYS A 40 -6.64 -6.10 17.16
C LYS A 40 -8.05 -6.24 17.74
N LEU A 41 -8.19 -6.42 19.05
CA LEU A 41 -9.50 -6.58 19.72
C LEU A 41 -10.42 -5.37 19.48
N ILE A 42 -9.87 -4.16 19.57
CA ILE A 42 -10.65 -2.93 19.34
C ILE A 42 -11.03 -2.82 17.85
N LYS A 43 -10.11 -3.11 16.92
CA LYS A 43 -10.39 -3.09 15.48
C LYS A 43 -11.47 -4.11 15.11
N ASP A 44 -11.37 -5.33 15.60
CA ASP A 44 -12.34 -6.39 15.32
C ASP A 44 -13.75 -6.00 15.84
N ALA A 45 -13.83 -5.39 17.02
CA ALA A 45 -15.09 -4.90 17.57
C ALA A 45 -15.69 -3.72 16.79
N LEU A 46 -14.85 -2.84 16.23
CA LEU A 46 -15.31 -1.71 15.40
C LEU A 46 -15.77 -2.14 14.02
N VAL A 47 -15.22 -3.22 13.47
CA VAL A 47 -15.61 -3.78 12.16
C VAL A 47 -16.93 -4.56 12.28
N LEU A 48 -17.28 -5.06 13.45
CA LEU A 48 -18.51 -5.79 13.67
C LEU A 48 -19.73 -4.92 13.31
N GLY A 49 -20.49 -5.34 12.30
CA GLY A 49 -21.69 -4.63 11.84
C GLY A 49 -21.45 -3.44 10.89
N THR A 50 -20.21 -3.17 10.47
CA THR A 50 -19.95 -2.14 9.46
C THR A 50 -20.01 -2.66 8.03
N ASP A 51 -19.88 -3.95 7.84
CA ASP A 51 -19.88 -4.56 6.51
C ASP A 51 -21.30 -5.02 6.15
N ASN A 52 -22.14 -4.05 5.73
CA ASN A 52 -23.40 -4.33 5.05
C ASN A 52 -23.18 -4.71 3.57
N ASN A 53 -21.94 -4.88 3.15
CA ASN A 53 -21.62 -5.28 1.81
C ASN A 53 -21.69 -6.80 1.68
N PHE A 54 -22.86 -7.30 1.36
CA PHE A 54 -23.09 -8.73 1.07
C PHE A 54 -22.48 -9.18 -0.27
N GLY A 55 -21.66 -8.33 -0.90
CA GLY A 55 -21.10 -8.58 -2.20
C GLY A 55 -21.95 -8.00 -3.32
N HIS A 56 -21.57 -8.34 -4.57
CA HIS A 56 -22.26 -7.93 -5.79
C HIS A 56 -23.38 -8.93 -6.11
N ASP A 57 -24.63 -8.47 -6.07
CA ASP A 57 -25.77 -9.27 -6.55
C ASP A 57 -25.78 -9.27 -8.08
N PHE A 58 -25.53 -10.44 -8.68
CA PHE A 58 -25.37 -10.58 -10.13
C PHE A 58 -26.55 -10.03 -10.92
N HIS A 59 -27.76 -10.18 -10.42
CA HIS A 59 -28.97 -9.73 -11.11
C HIS A 59 -29.33 -8.27 -10.79
N LYS A 60 -29.29 -7.89 -9.51
CA LYS A 60 -29.71 -6.56 -9.07
C LYS A 60 -28.70 -5.47 -9.45
N ASP A 61 -27.40 -5.79 -9.39
CA ASP A 61 -26.33 -4.84 -9.68
C ASP A 61 -25.84 -4.92 -11.14
N ALA A 62 -26.66 -5.44 -12.05
CA ALA A 62 -26.26 -5.64 -13.43
C ALA A 62 -25.77 -4.34 -14.10
N LEU A 63 -26.48 -3.24 -13.93
CA LEU A 63 -26.14 -1.94 -14.51
C LEU A 63 -24.80 -1.39 -13.99
N ARG A 64 -24.51 -1.60 -12.71
CA ARG A 64 -23.26 -1.14 -12.09
C ARG A 64 -22.00 -1.68 -12.77
N ARG A 65 -22.08 -2.84 -13.45
CA ARG A 65 -20.95 -3.41 -14.20
C ARG A 65 -20.57 -2.62 -15.45
N PHE A 66 -21.50 -1.83 -15.97
CA PHE A 66 -21.27 -0.98 -17.16
C PHE A 66 -20.82 0.44 -16.77
N GLU A 67 -20.89 0.79 -15.47
CA GLU A 67 -20.46 2.07 -14.91
C GLU A 67 -19.01 2.01 -14.40
N LEU A 68 -18.28 0.91 -14.66
CA LEU A 68 -16.90 0.76 -14.21
C LEU A 68 -16.03 1.88 -14.80
N ALA A 69 -15.33 2.59 -13.93
CA ALA A 69 -14.35 3.59 -14.33
C ALA A 69 -13.30 2.98 -15.27
N ALA A 70 -12.86 3.76 -16.26
CA ALA A 70 -11.77 3.37 -17.12
C ALA A 70 -10.52 3.02 -16.28
N ARG A 71 -9.85 1.93 -16.67
CA ARG A 71 -8.58 1.54 -16.06
C ARG A 71 -7.54 2.63 -16.33
N ASP A 72 -6.91 3.17 -15.29
CA ASP A 72 -5.81 4.14 -15.37
C ASP A 72 -4.51 3.44 -14.93
N PRO A 73 -3.82 2.72 -15.84
CA PRO A 73 -2.65 1.93 -15.49
C PRO A 73 -1.40 2.79 -15.41
N ILE A 74 -0.50 2.43 -14.51
CA ILE A 74 0.86 2.94 -14.46
C ILE A 74 1.72 2.10 -15.41
N THR A 75 2.34 2.73 -16.41
CA THR A 75 3.23 2.07 -17.36
C THR A 75 4.35 1.31 -16.66
N THR A 76 4.76 0.19 -17.20
CA THR A 76 5.96 -0.52 -16.77
C THR A 76 7.24 0.13 -17.31
N GLY A 77 7.13 1.04 -18.30
CA GLY A 77 8.26 1.62 -19.04
C GLY A 77 8.84 0.69 -20.10
N TRP A 78 8.25 -0.47 -20.33
CA TRP A 78 8.58 -1.43 -21.38
C TRP A 78 7.38 -1.64 -22.30
N SER A 79 7.45 -1.19 -23.54
CA SER A 79 6.33 -1.19 -24.49
C SER A 79 5.69 -2.59 -24.67
N GLN A 80 6.50 -3.62 -24.77
CA GLN A 80 6.03 -5.00 -24.91
C GLN A 80 5.27 -5.49 -23.67
N MET A 81 5.75 -5.12 -22.47
CA MET A 81 5.09 -5.46 -21.22
C MET A 81 3.77 -4.68 -21.09
N ASP A 82 3.77 -3.41 -21.45
CA ASP A 82 2.59 -2.56 -21.42
C ASP A 82 1.53 -3.05 -22.42
N GLU A 83 1.91 -3.56 -23.58
CA GLU A 83 0.98 -4.19 -24.53
C GLU A 83 0.29 -5.42 -23.90
N ILE A 84 1.07 -6.32 -23.27
CA ILE A 84 0.55 -7.52 -22.60
C ILE A 84 -0.35 -7.13 -21.41
N CYS A 85 0.08 -6.16 -20.61
CA CYS A 85 -0.61 -5.70 -19.39
C CYS A 85 -1.65 -4.59 -19.64
N LYS A 86 -1.97 -4.29 -20.92
CA LYS A 86 -2.92 -3.24 -21.31
C LYS A 86 -2.60 -1.88 -20.66
N GLY A 87 -1.36 -1.45 -20.83
CA GLY A 87 -0.84 -0.15 -20.36
C GLY A 87 -0.05 -0.19 -19.06
N GLY A 88 0.13 -1.36 -18.42
CA GLY A 88 0.88 -1.51 -17.18
C GLY A 88 0.03 -1.99 -16.00
N LEU A 89 0.35 -1.56 -14.79
CA LEU A 89 -0.31 -1.98 -13.54
C LEU A 89 -1.41 -0.98 -13.14
N GLY A 90 -2.65 -1.45 -13.08
CA GLY A 90 -3.81 -0.64 -12.71
C GLY A 90 -4.08 -0.60 -11.21
N ASN A 91 -5.04 0.24 -10.81
CA ASN A 91 -5.46 0.33 -9.44
C ASN A 91 -6.02 -1.02 -8.93
N SER A 92 -5.70 -1.38 -7.70
CA SER A 92 -6.07 -2.65 -7.05
C SER A 92 -5.48 -3.91 -7.71
N GLU A 93 -4.52 -3.78 -8.61
CA GLU A 93 -3.81 -4.89 -9.21
C GLU A 93 -2.51 -5.22 -8.46
N LEU A 94 -2.10 -6.48 -8.52
CA LEU A 94 -0.87 -6.98 -7.92
C LEU A 94 0.07 -7.53 -9.01
N GLY A 95 1.25 -6.90 -9.14
CA GLY A 95 2.36 -7.41 -9.95
C GLY A 95 3.34 -8.20 -9.09
N VAL A 96 3.76 -9.38 -9.56
CA VAL A 96 4.77 -10.21 -8.86
C VAL A 96 5.93 -10.50 -9.81
N VAL A 97 7.14 -10.14 -9.37
CA VAL A 97 8.38 -10.40 -10.12
C VAL A 97 9.07 -11.63 -9.55
N VAL A 98 9.18 -12.67 -10.36
CA VAL A 98 9.84 -13.93 -9.98
C VAL A 98 11.07 -14.17 -10.86
N ALA A 99 12.22 -14.35 -10.23
CA ALA A 99 13.48 -14.66 -10.92
C ALA A 99 14.49 -15.28 -9.93
N PRO A 100 15.53 -15.97 -10.39
CA PRO A 100 16.61 -16.48 -9.54
C PRO A 100 17.33 -15.37 -8.77
N THR A 101 18.10 -15.75 -7.75
CA THR A 101 18.96 -14.80 -7.02
C THR A 101 19.98 -14.18 -7.98
N GLY A 102 20.21 -12.87 -7.85
CA GLY A 102 21.12 -12.13 -8.72
C GLY A 102 20.54 -11.69 -10.07
N ALA A 103 19.38 -12.17 -10.49
CA ALA A 103 18.78 -11.84 -11.79
C ALA A 103 18.17 -10.42 -11.90
N GLY A 104 18.29 -9.59 -10.87
CA GLY A 104 17.85 -8.19 -10.93
C GLY A 104 16.42 -7.90 -10.46
N LYS A 105 15.74 -8.82 -9.72
CA LYS A 105 14.38 -8.59 -9.19
C LYS A 105 14.18 -7.21 -8.54
N SER A 106 15.10 -6.85 -7.63
CA SER A 106 15.02 -5.56 -6.93
C SER A 106 15.22 -4.37 -7.86
N MET A 107 15.99 -4.52 -8.95
CA MET A 107 16.17 -3.47 -9.96
C MET A 107 14.90 -3.28 -10.78
N VAL A 108 14.19 -4.37 -11.12
CA VAL A 108 12.88 -4.29 -11.78
C VAL A 108 11.88 -3.54 -10.91
N LEU A 109 11.83 -3.82 -9.61
CA LEU A 109 10.94 -3.11 -8.68
C LEU A 109 11.29 -1.61 -8.58
N VAL A 110 12.58 -1.26 -8.54
CA VAL A 110 13.05 0.13 -8.59
C VAL A 110 12.63 0.80 -9.89
N HIS A 111 12.79 0.13 -11.03
CA HIS A 111 12.38 0.64 -12.34
C HIS A 111 10.88 0.91 -12.40
N LEU A 112 10.04 -0.05 -12.02
CA LEU A 112 8.58 0.12 -12.00
C LEU A 112 8.14 1.25 -11.08
N ALA A 113 8.73 1.35 -9.89
CA ALA A 113 8.49 2.44 -8.96
C ALA A 113 8.92 3.80 -9.51
N THR A 114 10.04 3.83 -10.26
CA THR A 114 10.51 5.04 -10.96
C THR A 114 9.52 5.51 -12.02
N GLN A 115 8.89 4.60 -12.78
CA GLN A 115 7.84 4.98 -13.74
C GLN A 115 6.66 5.68 -13.04
N ALA A 116 6.24 5.16 -11.90
CA ALA A 116 5.18 5.79 -11.11
C ALA A 116 5.57 7.19 -10.60
N LEU A 117 6.82 7.36 -10.14
CA LEU A 117 7.35 8.66 -9.70
C LEU A 117 7.35 9.69 -10.84
N LEU A 118 7.76 9.29 -12.04
CA LEU A 118 7.77 10.16 -13.21
C LEU A 118 6.38 10.60 -13.67
N LEU A 119 5.34 9.86 -13.27
CA LEU A 119 3.93 10.21 -13.46
C LEU A 119 3.34 11.02 -12.29
N GLY A 120 4.16 11.55 -11.39
CA GLY A 120 3.72 12.34 -10.23
C GLY A 120 3.06 11.53 -9.13
N LYS A 121 3.13 10.19 -9.17
CA LYS A 121 2.45 9.33 -8.16
C LYS A 121 3.25 9.24 -6.86
N THR A 122 2.55 8.98 -5.75
CA THR A 122 3.17 8.66 -4.47
C THR A 122 3.53 7.18 -4.40
N VAL A 123 4.80 6.88 -4.18
CA VAL A 123 5.34 5.53 -4.08
C VAL A 123 5.84 5.25 -2.68
N VAL A 124 5.41 4.14 -2.10
CA VAL A 124 5.97 3.61 -0.85
C VAL A 124 6.71 2.33 -1.15
N TYR A 125 8.02 2.36 -1.01
CA TYR A 125 8.90 1.22 -1.25
C TYR A 125 9.35 0.59 0.07
N TYR A 126 8.98 -0.67 0.29
CA TYR A 126 9.43 -1.44 1.45
C TYR A 126 10.59 -2.33 1.08
N THR A 127 11.65 -2.28 1.87
CA THR A 127 12.79 -3.19 1.75
C THR A 127 12.97 -4.01 3.03
N LEU A 128 13.14 -5.33 2.86
CA LEU A 128 13.34 -6.28 3.96
C LEU A 128 14.75 -6.87 3.99
N GLU A 129 15.59 -6.52 3.01
CA GLU A 129 16.91 -7.09 2.81
C GLU A 129 17.99 -6.01 2.69
N LEU A 130 17.69 -4.92 1.98
CA LEU A 130 18.64 -3.85 1.71
C LEU A 130 18.36 -2.63 2.60
N LYS A 131 19.43 -1.88 2.90
CA LYS A 131 19.29 -0.57 3.55
C LYS A 131 18.52 0.40 2.67
N ASP A 132 17.74 1.26 3.28
CA ASP A 132 16.97 2.32 2.61
C ASP A 132 17.85 3.22 1.75
N THR A 133 19.04 3.60 2.26
CA THR A 133 20.04 4.39 1.52
C THR A 133 20.57 3.66 0.28
N THR A 134 20.78 2.34 0.36
CA THR A 134 21.19 1.54 -0.80
C THR A 134 20.09 1.47 -1.85
N VAL A 135 18.85 1.35 -1.44
CA VAL A 135 17.70 1.42 -2.35
C VAL A 135 17.60 2.81 -2.96
N GLY A 136 17.78 3.89 -2.17
CA GLY A 136 17.80 5.27 -2.63
C GLY A 136 18.81 5.47 -3.76
N GLN A 137 20.06 5.01 -3.57
CA GLN A 137 21.09 5.08 -4.62
C GLN A 137 20.69 4.37 -5.92
N ARG A 138 19.92 3.27 -5.83
CA ARG A 138 19.40 2.59 -7.03
C ARG A 138 18.35 3.42 -7.74
N PHE A 139 17.50 4.13 -7.00
CA PHE A 139 16.56 5.10 -7.58
C PHE A 139 17.29 6.24 -8.26
N ASP A 140 18.32 6.82 -7.63
CA ASP A 140 19.16 7.86 -8.20
C ASP A 140 19.74 7.43 -9.54
N CYS A 141 20.34 6.24 -9.57
CA CYS A 141 20.92 5.67 -10.79
C CYS A 141 19.87 5.37 -11.87
N CYS A 142 18.68 4.92 -11.48
CA CYS A 142 17.59 4.65 -12.41
C CYS A 142 17.06 5.94 -13.05
N LEU A 143 16.89 7.00 -12.26
CA LEU A 143 16.41 8.32 -12.70
C LEU A 143 17.40 9.03 -13.62
N THR A 144 18.69 8.95 -13.32
CA THR A 144 19.74 9.66 -14.06
C THR A 144 20.42 8.80 -15.12
N LYS A 145 20.07 7.50 -15.20
CA LYS A 145 20.72 6.52 -16.09
C LYS A 145 22.24 6.42 -15.88
N THR A 146 22.68 6.61 -14.63
CA THR A 146 24.10 6.54 -14.25
C THR A 146 24.44 5.18 -13.65
N HIS A 147 25.72 4.80 -13.75
CA HIS A 147 26.21 3.63 -13.05
C HIS A 147 26.43 3.90 -11.55
N LEU A 148 26.21 2.90 -10.72
CA LEU A 148 26.37 3.03 -9.26
C LEU A 148 27.79 3.46 -8.86
N GLY A 149 28.82 3.07 -9.63
CA GLY A 149 30.20 3.49 -9.42
C GLY A 149 30.45 4.98 -9.64
N GLU A 150 29.61 5.65 -10.42
CA GLU A 150 29.69 7.09 -10.72
C GLU A 150 28.80 7.95 -9.84
N HIS A 151 27.99 7.34 -8.99
CA HIS A 151 26.97 8.01 -8.17
C HIS A 151 27.52 9.22 -7.38
N LYS A 152 28.67 9.05 -6.71
CA LYS A 152 29.30 10.13 -5.93
C LYS A 152 29.78 11.29 -6.79
N GLN A 153 30.26 11.01 -8.00
CA GLN A 153 30.81 12.02 -8.94
C GLN A 153 29.70 12.85 -9.57
N LYS A 154 28.51 12.26 -9.73
CA LYS A 154 27.34 12.88 -10.36
C LYS A 154 26.33 13.45 -9.36
N LYS A 155 26.77 13.75 -8.15
CA LYS A 155 25.91 14.23 -7.06
C LYS A 155 25.01 15.41 -7.47
N GLU A 156 25.57 16.42 -8.10
CA GLU A 156 24.83 17.63 -8.50
C GLU A 156 23.77 17.35 -9.56
N GLU A 157 24.08 16.50 -10.54
CA GLU A 157 23.14 16.05 -11.57
C GLU A 157 21.97 15.29 -10.95
N ILE A 158 22.26 14.37 -10.02
CA ILE A 158 21.28 13.58 -9.30
C ILE A 158 20.33 14.49 -8.50
N LEU A 159 20.88 15.44 -7.72
CA LEU A 159 20.08 16.34 -6.90
C LEU A 159 19.13 17.19 -7.75
N ARG A 160 19.60 17.77 -8.86
CA ARG A 160 18.75 18.52 -9.80
C ARG A 160 17.62 17.63 -10.34
N LYS A 161 17.95 16.39 -10.72
CA LYS A 161 16.95 15.47 -11.27
C LYS A 161 15.88 15.08 -10.24
N ILE A 162 16.26 14.95 -8.96
CA ILE A 162 15.32 14.68 -7.86
C ILE A 162 14.39 15.87 -7.64
N GLU A 163 14.90 17.12 -7.72
CA GLU A 163 14.11 18.35 -7.57
C GLU A 163 13.03 18.49 -8.67
N ASP A 164 13.31 17.98 -9.88
CA ASP A 164 12.38 18.03 -11.02
C ASP A 164 11.24 16.99 -10.94
N ILE A 165 11.24 16.08 -9.93
CA ILE A 165 10.25 15.01 -9.82
C ILE A 165 9.05 15.48 -8.99
N GLU A 166 7.87 15.44 -9.60
CA GLU A 166 6.61 15.75 -8.91
C GLU A 166 6.16 14.61 -7.97
N GLY A 167 6.51 13.38 -8.28
CA GLY A 167 6.16 12.20 -7.50
C GLY A 167 6.86 12.17 -6.14
N THR A 168 6.24 11.52 -5.16
CA THR A 168 6.80 11.36 -3.81
C THR A 168 7.25 9.93 -3.60
N LEU A 169 8.51 9.73 -3.15
CA LEU A 169 9.06 8.42 -2.81
C LEU A 169 9.33 8.32 -1.31
N ILE A 170 8.78 7.29 -0.68
CA ILE A 170 9.11 6.91 0.68
C ILE A 170 9.71 5.53 0.67
N ILE A 171 10.97 5.42 1.08
CA ILE A 171 11.67 4.14 1.23
C ILE A 171 11.66 3.78 2.72
N LYS A 172 11.10 2.63 3.06
CA LYS A 172 11.05 2.14 4.44
C LYS A 172 11.74 0.80 4.56
N GLU A 173 12.82 0.78 5.31
CA GLU A 173 13.51 -0.44 5.70
C GLU A 173 12.84 -1.08 6.90
N TYR A 174 12.67 -2.39 6.82
CA TYR A 174 12.35 -3.25 7.95
C TYR A 174 13.40 -4.36 8.04
N PRO A 175 13.98 -4.62 9.21
CA PRO A 175 14.85 -5.77 9.39
C PRO A 175 14.15 -7.08 8.99
N THR A 176 14.90 -8.03 8.52
CA THR A 176 14.38 -9.36 8.12
C THR A 176 13.53 -9.95 9.24
N LYS A 177 12.34 -10.44 8.92
CA LYS A 177 11.34 -11.01 9.85
C LYS A 177 10.74 -10.04 10.87
N SER A 178 10.97 -8.73 10.79
CA SER A 178 10.42 -7.75 11.74
C SER A 178 9.10 -7.10 11.29
N ALA A 179 8.72 -7.22 10.01
CA ALA A 179 7.49 -6.65 9.48
C ALA A 179 6.43 -7.71 9.21
N SER A 180 5.26 -7.52 9.81
CA SER A 180 4.04 -8.24 9.47
C SER A 180 3.20 -7.43 8.46
N VAL A 181 2.19 -8.07 7.86
CA VAL A 181 1.21 -7.36 7.03
C VAL A 181 0.54 -6.23 7.81
N GLN A 182 0.27 -6.42 9.10
CA GLN A 182 -0.32 -5.39 9.94
C GLN A 182 0.63 -4.21 10.16
N THR A 183 1.93 -4.46 10.33
CA THR A 183 2.98 -3.41 10.44
C THR A 183 2.97 -2.52 9.19
N ILE A 184 2.90 -3.12 8.00
CA ILE A 184 2.85 -2.40 6.71
C ILE A 184 1.55 -1.60 6.60
N LYS A 185 0.40 -2.21 6.90
CA LYS A 185 -0.90 -1.51 6.89
C LYS A 185 -0.90 -0.30 7.82
N ASN A 186 -0.43 -0.45 9.05
CA ASN A 186 -0.35 0.64 10.02
C ASN A 186 0.57 1.77 9.54
N HIS A 187 1.67 1.44 8.86
CA HIS A 187 2.55 2.44 8.29
C HIS A 187 1.87 3.21 7.15
N ILE A 188 1.19 2.54 6.23
CA ILE A 188 0.43 3.17 5.15
C ILE A 188 -0.64 4.11 5.72
N GLU A 189 -1.40 3.68 6.74
CA GLU A 189 -2.40 4.53 7.40
C GLU A 189 -1.78 5.79 8.04
N LYS A 190 -0.60 5.67 8.66
CA LYS A 190 0.14 6.82 9.21
C LYS A 190 0.56 7.80 8.11
N LEU A 191 0.99 7.30 6.95
CA LEU A 191 1.35 8.14 5.81
C LEU A 191 0.13 8.88 5.26
N ARG A 192 -1.00 8.20 5.10
CA ARG A 192 -2.27 8.82 4.68
C ARG A 192 -2.71 9.94 5.62
N LYS A 193 -2.62 9.73 6.94
CA LYS A 193 -2.94 10.77 7.95
C LYS A 193 -2.02 11.99 7.88
N ARG A 194 -0.83 11.86 7.31
CA ARG A 194 0.11 12.97 7.08
C ARG A 194 -0.10 13.69 5.74
N GLY A 195 -1.18 13.37 5.03
CA GLY A 195 -1.50 13.99 3.75
C GLY A 195 -0.78 13.39 2.55
N LEU A 196 -0.07 12.28 2.73
CA LEU A 196 0.53 11.51 1.64
C LEU A 196 -0.53 10.53 1.10
N SER A 197 -1.59 11.08 0.53
CA SER A 197 -2.60 10.32 -0.22
C SER A 197 -2.37 10.54 -1.71
N SER A 198 -2.38 9.46 -2.46
CA SER A 198 -2.49 9.48 -3.93
C SER A 198 -3.88 9.95 -4.34
#